data_62aada4c65cb267c7837787ee4e1bc9f
#
_entry.id   62aada4c65cb267c7837787ee4e1bc9f
#
_cell.length_a   1.000
_cell.length_b   1.000
_cell.length_c   1.000
_cell.angle_alpha   90.00
_cell.angle_beta   90.00
_cell.angle_gamma   90.00
#
_symmetry.space_group_name_H-M   'P 1'
#
loop_
_entity.id
_entity.type
_entity.pdbx_description
1 polymer ?
#
loop_
_entity_poly.entity_id
_entity_poly.type
_entity_poly.pdbx_seq_one_letter_code
_entity_poly.pdbx_strand_id
1 'polypeptide(L)'
;FNTGAGINMALDIGAMPYGNWSGCHAVGWDYNAPEFGDLAVGDNFQKHSYPFAIMVNATGERFCDEGADFRNYTYAKYGREILSQPHQFAWQIFDQQVVHLQRDEYRIRQVTKVTANSIEELADKMAEYAPVDKAAFLKTISEYNAAVQRDIPYNPTVKDGRTTKGLAIDKTNWAMPLEKPPYEAYCTTCGVTFTFGGVRIDNDGRVLDTAQKTIAGLYAAGELVGGLFYHNYPGGTGLVSGSVFGKIAGTSAGKQVGRNT
;
A
#
# COMPACT_ATOMS: atom_id res chain seq x y z
N PHE A 1 -2.05 -19.47 4.02
CA PHE A 1 -1.83 -19.62 2.60
C PHE A 1 -0.37 -19.36 2.23
N ASN A 2 0.08 -18.11 2.20
CA ASN A 2 1.47 -17.76 1.88
C ASN A 2 2.30 -17.74 3.16
N THR A 3 2.80 -18.90 3.56
CA THR A 3 3.45 -19.13 4.88
C THR A 3 4.97 -19.12 4.81
N GLY A 4 5.56 -18.85 3.64
CA GLY A 4 7.00 -18.91 3.44
C GLY A 4 7.57 -20.34 3.31
N ALA A 5 6.73 -21.38 3.23
CA ALA A 5 7.19 -22.76 3.19
C ALA A 5 8.15 -23.02 2.01
N GLY A 6 7.86 -22.47 0.82
CA GLY A 6 8.74 -22.61 -0.34
C GLY A 6 10.10 -21.95 -0.16
N ILE A 7 10.16 -20.80 0.51
CA ILE A 7 11.43 -20.14 0.86
C ILE A 7 12.23 -21.03 1.81
N ASN A 8 11.60 -21.51 2.89
CA ASN A 8 12.27 -22.37 3.87
C ASN A 8 12.82 -23.63 3.24
N MET A 9 12.03 -24.34 2.42
CA MET A 9 12.48 -25.52 1.68
C MET A 9 13.73 -25.23 0.83
N ALA A 10 13.79 -24.08 0.16
CA ALA A 10 14.95 -23.73 -0.65
C ALA A 10 16.17 -23.37 0.22
N LEU A 11 15.97 -22.63 1.32
CA LEU A 11 17.04 -22.27 2.25
C LEU A 11 17.64 -23.49 2.94
N ASP A 12 16.81 -24.48 3.31
CA ASP A 12 17.25 -25.73 3.96
C ASP A 12 18.22 -26.54 3.11
N ILE A 13 18.17 -26.41 1.79
CA ILE A 13 19.11 -27.05 0.86
C ILE A 13 20.21 -26.10 0.36
N GLY A 14 20.41 -24.97 1.03
CA GLY A 14 21.52 -24.04 0.82
C GLY A 14 21.27 -22.93 -0.21
N ALA A 15 20.02 -22.64 -0.58
CA ALA A 15 19.72 -21.50 -1.44
C ALA A 15 20.15 -20.18 -0.77
N MET A 16 20.64 -19.24 -1.57
CA MET A 16 21.08 -17.94 -1.12
C MET A 16 19.89 -17.05 -0.78
N PRO A 17 19.72 -16.60 0.48
CA PRO A 17 18.76 -15.54 0.80
C PRO A 17 19.17 -14.24 0.14
N TYR A 18 18.21 -13.54 -0.48
CA TYR A 18 18.51 -12.33 -1.25
C TYR A 18 17.40 -11.29 -1.17
N GLY A 19 17.75 -10.01 -1.42
CA GLY A 19 16.82 -8.91 -1.43
C GLY A 19 16.58 -8.29 -0.05
N ASN A 20 15.49 -7.52 0.07
CA ASN A 20 15.13 -6.79 1.28
C ASN A 20 14.18 -7.62 2.16
N TRP A 21 14.72 -8.29 3.18
CA TRP A 21 13.98 -9.15 4.11
C TRP A 21 13.10 -8.38 5.10
N SER A 22 13.31 -7.08 5.27
CA SER A 22 12.47 -6.20 6.09
C SER A 22 11.50 -5.35 5.26
N GLY A 23 11.51 -5.51 3.94
CA GLY A 23 10.67 -4.76 3.02
C GLY A 23 9.53 -5.60 2.45
N CYS A 24 8.42 -4.93 2.17
CA CYS A 24 7.25 -5.54 1.54
C CYS A 24 6.44 -4.49 0.77
N HIS A 25 5.55 -4.97 -0.08
CA HIS A 25 4.44 -4.21 -0.61
C HIS A 25 3.42 -4.01 0.52
N ALA A 26 3.57 -2.88 1.24
CA ALA A 26 2.79 -2.53 2.41
C ALA A 26 1.75 -1.47 2.04
N VAL A 27 0.47 -1.82 2.13
CA VAL A 27 -0.65 -0.95 1.72
C VAL A 27 -1.47 -0.48 2.91
N GLY A 28 -2.19 0.64 2.73
CA GLY A 28 -3.28 0.98 3.64
C GLY A 28 -4.36 -0.10 3.55
N TRP A 29 -4.66 -0.72 4.69
CA TRP A 29 -5.58 -1.84 4.83
C TRP A 29 -6.69 -1.49 5.79
N ASP A 30 -7.92 -1.94 5.55
CA ASP A 30 -9.03 -1.63 6.44
C ASP A 30 -8.74 -2.09 7.87
N TYR A 31 -8.96 -1.22 8.84
CA TYR A 31 -8.67 -1.48 10.25
C TYR A 31 -9.44 -2.67 10.82
N ASN A 32 -10.62 -2.95 10.27
CA ASN A 32 -11.50 -4.05 10.68
C ASN A 32 -11.21 -5.36 9.90
N ALA A 33 -10.18 -5.40 9.06
CA ALA A 33 -9.85 -6.60 8.31
C ALA A 33 -9.37 -7.72 9.25
N PRO A 34 -9.76 -8.98 9.00
CA PRO A 34 -9.20 -10.12 9.73
C PRO A 34 -7.68 -10.22 9.54
N GLU A 35 -6.97 -10.69 10.56
CA GLU A 35 -5.50 -10.79 10.59
C GLU A 35 -4.93 -11.54 9.37
N PHE A 36 -5.56 -12.62 8.94
CA PHE A 36 -5.14 -13.44 7.81
C PHE A 36 -6.01 -13.25 6.55
N GLY A 37 -6.78 -12.16 6.51
CA GLY A 37 -7.69 -11.85 5.41
C GLY A 37 -8.97 -12.69 5.42
N ASP A 38 -9.80 -12.44 4.42
CA ASP A 38 -11.07 -13.13 4.19
C ASP A 38 -11.18 -13.44 2.68
N LEU A 39 -11.26 -14.72 2.31
CA LEU A 39 -11.33 -15.14 0.91
C LEU A 39 -12.60 -14.64 0.20
N ALA A 40 -13.69 -14.40 0.93
CA ALA A 40 -14.92 -13.87 0.35
C ALA A 40 -14.81 -12.39 -0.02
N VAL A 41 -13.94 -11.63 0.67
CA VAL A 41 -13.67 -10.22 0.42
C VAL A 41 -12.45 -10.04 -0.49
N GLY A 42 -11.48 -10.95 -0.40
CA GLY A 42 -10.25 -10.92 -1.17
C GLY A 42 -9.39 -9.71 -0.82
N ASP A 43 -8.94 -8.98 -1.84
CA ASP A 43 -8.09 -7.80 -1.71
C ASP A 43 -8.86 -6.48 -1.45
N ASN A 44 -10.18 -6.52 -1.34
CA ASN A 44 -11.02 -5.32 -1.16
C ASN A 44 -10.92 -4.68 0.24
N PHE A 45 -10.13 -5.23 1.14
CA PHE A 45 -9.73 -4.52 2.35
C PHE A 45 -8.70 -3.39 2.09
N GLN A 46 -8.07 -3.35 0.92
CA GLN A 46 -7.17 -2.26 0.52
C GLN A 46 -7.90 -0.91 0.52
N LYS A 47 -7.19 0.17 0.83
CA LYS A 47 -7.75 1.53 0.88
C LYS A 47 -6.86 2.47 0.06
N HIS A 48 -7.07 2.47 -1.26
CA HIS A 48 -6.18 3.09 -2.24
C HIS A 48 -6.65 4.42 -2.83
N SER A 49 -7.76 5.00 -2.35
CA SER A 49 -8.22 6.31 -2.80
C SER A 49 -7.63 7.49 -2.02
N TYR A 50 -6.64 7.24 -1.18
CA TYR A 50 -5.93 8.24 -0.38
C TYR A 50 -5.42 9.46 -1.19
N PRO A 51 -5.09 9.40 -2.51
CA PRO A 51 -4.69 10.60 -3.24
C PRO A 51 -5.76 11.70 -3.23
N PHE A 52 -7.03 11.31 -3.08
CA PHE A 52 -8.17 12.24 -3.03
C PHE A 52 -8.61 12.58 -1.59
N ALA A 53 -7.97 11.98 -0.59
CA ALA A 53 -8.19 12.21 0.83
C ALA A 53 -7.07 13.05 1.45
N ILE A 54 -7.20 13.32 2.75
CA ILE A 54 -6.05 13.53 3.63
C ILE A 54 -5.92 12.34 4.58
N MET A 55 -4.71 12.06 5.02
CA MET A 55 -4.44 11.02 6.03
C MET A 55 -3.99 11.65 7.33
N VAL A 56 -4.70 11.34 8.42
CA VAL A 56 -4.36 11.82 9.77
C VAL A 56 -4.14 10.65 10.72
N ASN A 57 -3.18 10.77 11.61
CA ASN A 57 -2.83 9.78 12.61
C ASN A 57 -3.63 9.97 13.93
N ALA A 58 -3.33 9.17 14.95
CA ALA A 58 -3.97 9.24 16.26
C ALA A 58 -3.73 10.57 16.99
N THR A 59 -2.64 11.30 16.69
CA THR A 59 -2.38 12.64 17.22
C THR A 59 -3.10 13.75 16.45
N GLY A 60 -3.95 13.39 15.49
CA GLY A 60 -4.74 14.35 14.70
C GLY A 60 -3.93 15.07 13.62
N GLU A 61 -2.73 14.60 13.28
CA GLU A 61 -1.79 15.24 12.37
C GLU A 61 -1.66 14.50 11.04
N ARG A 62 -1.45 15.25 9.93
CA ARG A 62 -1.02 14.67 8.67
C ARG A 62 0.46 14.27 8.74
N PHE A 63 0.81 13.14 8.15
CA PHE A 63 2.16 12.56 8.23
C PHE A 63 2.78 12.23 6.88
N CYS A 64 2.08 12.45 5.78
CA CYS A 64 2.58 12.19 4.43
C CYS A 64 1.98 13.13 3.39
N ASP A 65 2.58 13.18 2.20
CA ASP A 65 2.01 13.80 1.01
C ASP A 65 1.17 12.77 0.26
N GLU A 66 -0.13 12.79 0.46
CA GLU A 66 -1.07 11.88 -0.19
C GLU A 66 -1.14 12.08 -1.71
N GLY A 67 -0.76 13.28 -2.16
CA GLY A 67 -0.75 13.71 -3.56
C GLY A 67 0.61 13.58 -4.26
N ALA A 68 1.60 12.91 -3.69
CA ALA A 68 2.97 12.84 -4.21
C ALA A 68 3.05 12.31 -5.65
N ASP A 69 2.25 11.32 -5.98
CA ASP A 69 2.15 10.75 -7.34
C ASP A 69 0.86 9.95 -7.51
N PHE A 70 0.61 9.45 -8.73
CA PHE A 70 -0.45 8.48 -8.95
C PHE A 70 -0.32 7.27 -8.03
N ARG A 71 -1.45 6.76 -7.57
CA ARG A 71 -1.54 5.63 -6.65
C ARG A 71 -0.60 4.46 -7.03
N ASN A 72 -0.50 4.12 -8.30
CA ASN A 72 0.31 3.00 -8.78
C ASN A 72 1.80 3.10 -8.44
N TYR A 73 2.28 4.31 -8.14
CA TYR A 73 3.67 4.57 -7.77
C TYR A 73 3.89 4.78 -6.26
N THR A 74 2.82 4.90 -5.47
CA THR A 74 2.92 5.28 -4.06
C THR A 74 2.28 4.28 -3.10
N TYR A 75 1.30 3.49 -3.55
CA TYR A 75 0.46 2.68 -2.67
C TYR A 75 1.23 1.61 -1.88
N ALA A 76 2.32 1.09 -2.43
CA ALA A 76 3.10 0.03 -1.82
C ALA A 76 3.97 0.47 -0.63
N LYS A 77 4.10 1.79 -0.39
CA LYS A 77 4.87 2.35 0.73
C LYS A 77 4.00 2.85 1.88
N TYR A 78 2.75 3.24 1.60
CA TYR A 78 1.94 3.93 2.61
C TYR A 78 1.44 3.03 3.73
N GLY A 79 1.36 1.72 3.53
CA GLY A 79 1.13 0.81 4.63
C GLY A 79 2.23 0.91 5.70
N ARG A 80 3.50 1.00 5.30
CA ARG A 80 4.62 1.20 6.23
C ARG A 80 4.58 2.57 6.90
N GLU A 81 4.22 3.62 6.17
CA GLU A 81 4.06 4.96 6.75
C GLU A 81 2.95 4.96 7.82
N ILE A 82 1.84 4.27 7.58
CA ILE A 82 0.77 4.08 8.57
C ILE A 82 1.26 3.24 9.77
N LEU A 83 2.01 2.16 9.52
CA LEU A 83 2.55 1.30 10.57
C LEU A 83 3.48 2.06 11.53
N SER A 84 4.17 3.10 11.05
CA SER A 84 5.05 3.94 11.87
C SER A 84 4.30 5.00 12.70
N GLN A 85 2.98 5.18 12.48
CA GLN A 85 2.20 6.15 13.23
C GLN A 85 1.82 5.63 14.63
N PRO A 86 1.52 6.52 15.58
CA PRO A 86 1.00 6.12 16.90
C PRO A 86 -0.19 5.17 16.75
N HIS A 87 -0.18 4.08 17.52
CA HIS A 87 -1.17 2.98 17.48
C HIS A 87 -1.27 2.24 16.13
N GLN A 88 -0.36 2.49 15.17
CA GLN A 88 -0.24 1.77 13.90
C GLN A 88 -1.49 1.86 13.00
N PHE A 89 -2.20 2.98 13.06
CA PHE A 89 -3.33 3.27 12.18
C PHE A 89 -3.36 4.74 11.75
N ALA A 90 -4.19 5.02 10.75
CA ALA A 90 -4.52 6.37 10.28
C ALA A 90 -5.96 6.44 9.79
N TRP A 91 -6.50 7.64 9.74
CA TRP A 91 -7.79 7.93 9.15
C TRP A 91 -7.61 8.59 7.78
N GLN A 92 -8.30 8.08 6.76
CA GLN A 92 -8.44 8.73 5.46
C GLN A 92 -9.74 9.52 5.45
N ILE A 93 -9.65 10.84 5.26
CA ILE A 93 -10.80 11.76 5.37
C ILE A 93 -11.18 12.27 3.99
N PHE A 94 -12.44 12.11 3.63
CA PHE A 94 -13.04 12.56 2.37
C PHE A 94 -14.24 13.48 2.63
N ASP A 95 -14.55 14.34 1.65
CA ASP A 95 -15.83 15.01 1.57
C ASP A 95 -16.58 14.66 0.29
N GLN A 96 -17.81 15.16 0.14
CA GLN A 96 -18.65 14.81 -1.01
C GLN A 96 -18.12 15.25 -2.37
N GLN A 97 -17.14 16.15 -2.40
CA GLN A 97 -16.53 16.60 -3.66
C GLN A 97 -15.74 15.49 -4.35
N VAL A 98 -15.22 14.52 -3.57
CA VAL A 98 -14.31 13.47 -4.06
C VAL A 98 -14.79 12.04 -3.80
N VAL A 99 -15.88 11.83 -3.06
CA VAL A 99 -16.42 10.49 -2.74
C VAL A 99 -16.72 9.68 -4.01
N HIS A 100 -17.15 10.31 -5.09
CA HIS A 100 -17.40 9.63 -6.37
C HIS A 100 -16.14 9.06 -7.03
N LEU A 101 -14.95 9.50 -6.61
CA LEU A 101 -13.64 9.00 -7.07
C LEU A 101 -13.13 7.82 -6.24
N GLN A 102 -13.83 7.47 -5.16
CA GLN A 102 -13.46 6.31 -4.35
C GLN A 102 -13.63 5.03 -5.15
N ARG A 103 -12.68 4.13 -5.01
CA ARG A 103 -12.69 2.79 -5.59
C ARG A 103 -13.71 1.90 -4.86
N ASP A 104 -14.06 0.76 -5.47
CA ASP A 104 -15.07 -0.15 -4.95
C ASP A 104 -14.71 -0.76 -3.60
N GLU A 105 -13.42 -0.86 -3.26
CA GLU A 105 -12.93 -1.31 -1.97
C GLU A 105 -13.41 -0.46 -0.77
N TYR A 106 -13.90 0.76 -0.99
CA TYR A 106 -14.52 1.61 0.03
C TYR A 106 -16.03 1.32 0.24
N ARG A 107 -16.60 0.41 -0.55
CA ARG A 107 -18.03 0.06 -0.55
C ARG A 107 -18.31 -1.34 -0.05
N ILE A 108 -17.30 -2.06 0.42
CA ILE A 108 -17.49 -3.39 1.01
C ILE A 108 -18.31 -3.29 2.30
N ARG A 109 -19.04 -4.35 2.64
CA ARG A 109 -19.89 -4.37 3.84
C ARG A 109 -19.09 -4.25 5.14
N GLN A 110 -17.88 -4.79 5.16
CA GLN A 110 -16.98 -4.87 6.32
C GLN A 110 -16.13 -3.60 6.53
N VAL A 111 -16.32 -2.57 5.72
CA VAL A 111 -15.49 -1.36 5.78
C VAL A 111 -15.62 -0.65 7.14
N THR A 112 -14.48 -0.20 7.67
CA THR A 112 -14.41 0.66 8.84
C THR A 112 -14.66 2.12 8.42
N LYS A 113 -15.93 2.53 8.44
CA LYS A 113 -16.37 3.85 7.98
C LYS A 113 -17.17 4.57 9.03
N VAL A 114 -16.88 5.85 9.24
CA VAL A 114 -17.73 6.80 9.96
C VAL A 114 -18.16 7.94 9.04
N THR A 115 -19.37 8.47 9.26
CA THR A 115 -19.94 9.56 8.44
C THR A 115 -20.57 10.61 9.34
N ALA A 116 -20.37 11.88 9.01
CA ALA A 116 -20.89 13.02 9.78
C ALA A 116 -21.21 14.23 8.90
N ASN A 117 -22.05 15.12 9.41
CA ASN A 117 -22.41 16.36 8.70
C ASN A 117 -21.55 17.56 9.10
N SER A 118 -20.73 17.43 10.14
CA SER A 118 -19.70 18.41 10.50
C SER A 118 -18.37 17.73 10.80
N ILE A 119 -17.28 18.48 10.78
CA ILE A 119 -15.94 17.98 11.10
C ILE A 119 -15.83 17.64 12.59
N GLU A 120 -16.50 18.41 13.46
CA GLU A 120 -16.57 18.18 14.90
C GLU A 120 -17.27 16.85 15.21
N GLU A 121 -18.42 16.61 14.59
CA GLU A 121 -19.17 15.35 14.72
C GLU A 121 -18.35 14.17 14.16
N LEU A 122 -17.62 14.39 13.06
CA LEU A 122 -16.74 13.37 12.50
C LEU A 122 -15.65 12.99 13.50
N ALA A 123 -15.01 13.97 14.13
CA ALA A 123 -13.98 13.74 15.14
C ALA A 123 -14.51 12.95 16.36
N ASP A 124 -15.73 13.26 16.81
CA ASP A 124 -16.36 12.54 17.91
C ASP A 124 -16.59 11.07 17.56
N LYS A 125 -17.16 10.80 16.39
CA LYS A 125 -17.39 9.43 15.89
C LYS A 125 -16.10 8.66 15.61
N MET A 126 -15.07 9.31 15.09
CA MET A 126 -13.75 8.70 14.95
C MET A 126 -13.18 8.25 16.29
N ALA A 127 -13.29 9.10 17.32
CA ALA A 127 -12.79 8.83 18.67
C ALA A 127 -13.52 7.67 19.36
N GLU A 128 -14.77 7.39 19.02
CA GLU A 128 -15.50 6.21 19.50
C GLU A 128 -14.93 4.90 18.95
N TYR A 129 -14.30 4.96 17.79
CA TYR A 129 -13.78 3.79 17.08
C TYR A 129 -12.30 3.53 17.35
N ALA A 130 -11.48 4.56 17.27
CA ALA A 130 -10.04 4.51 17.51
C ALA A 130 -9.54 5.88 18.02
N PRO A 131 -8.50 5.92 18.86
CA PRO A 131 -8.02 7.17 19.46
C PRO A 131 -7.71 8.23 18.41
N VAL A 132 -8.19 9.47 18.64
CA VAL A 132 -7.78 10.64 17.88
C VAL A 132 -7.76 11.87 18.79
N ASP A 133 -6.70 12.69 18.69
CA ASP A 133 -6.68 14.00 19.33
C ASP A 133 -7.63 14.93 18.55
N LYS A 134 -8.82 15.16 19.12
CA LYS A 134 -9.87 15.96 18.49
C LYS A 134 -9.41 17.40 18.25
N ALA A 135 -8.73 18.02 19.19
CA ALA A 135 -8.32 19.42 19.06
C ALA A 135 -7.27 19.59 17.96
N ALA A 136 -6.28 18.71 17.93
CA ALA A 136 -5.26 18.68 16.89
C ALA A 136 -5.88 18.36 15.52
N PHE A 137 -6.82 17.39 15.45
CA PHE A 137 -7.53 17.07 14.21
C PHE A 137 -8.29 18.28 13.64
N LEU A 138 -9.08 18.98 14.44
CA LEU A 138 -9.82 20.16 14.01
C LEU A 138 -8.88 21.27 13.51
N LYS A 139 -7.76 21.48 14.20
CA LYS A 139 -6.70 22.40 13.77
C LYS A 139 -6.11 21.98 12.42
N THR A 140 -5.75 20.71 12.26
CA THR A 140 -5.20 20.14 11.02
C THR A 140 -6.14 20.37 9.83
N ILE A 141 -7.46 20.13 10.00
CA ILE A 141 -8.44 20.37 8.94
C ILE A 141 -8.52 21.86 8.59
N SER A 142 -8.57 22.73 9.59
CA SER A 142 -8.62 24.18 9.39
C SER A 142 -7.40 24.70 8.63
N GLU A 143 -6.20 24.31 9.06
CA GLU A 143 -4.93 24.71 8.42
C GLU A 143 -4.83 24.15 7.00
N TYR A 144 -5.21 22.89 6.79
CA TYR A 144 -5.24 22.27 5.47
C TYR A 144 -6.16 23.03 4.52
N ASN A 145 -7.41 23.29 4.92
CA ASN A 145 -8.38 24.01 4.10
C ASN A 145 -7.92 25.43 3.71
N ALA A 146 -7.23 26.11 4.64
CA ALA A 146 -6.67 27.45 4.39
C ALA A 146 -5.47 27.41 3.43
N ALA A 147 -4.70 26.32 3.43
CA ALA A 147 -3.47 26.18 2.63
C ALA A 147 -3.72 25.75 1.16
N VAL A 148 -4.93 25.23 0.83
CA VAL A 148 -5.26 24.76 -0.51
C VAL A 148 -5.21 25.89 -1.54
N GLN A 149 -4.45 25.70 -2.63
CA GLN A 149 -4.37 26.65 -3.75
C GLN A 149 -5.60 26.47 -4.67
N ARG A 150 -6.62 27.30 -4.47
CA ARG A 150 -7.94 27.16 -5.10
C ARG A 150 -7.98 27.62 -6.56
N ASP A 151 -7.02 28.42 -6.98
CA ASP A 151 -6.84 28.96 -8.32
C ASP A 151 -6.35 27.91 -9.34
N ILE A 152 -5.80 26.80 -8.87
CA ILE A 152 -5.37 25.67 -9.72
C ILE A 152 -6.57 24.75 -9.96
N PRO A 153 -6.94 24.47 -11.23
CA PRO A 153 -8.05 23.58 -11.55
C PRO A 153 -7.82 22.14 -11.06
N TYR A 154 -8.84 21.56 -10.43
CA TYR A 154 -8.79 20.15 -10.00
C TYR A 154 -8.96 19.21 -11.18
N ASN A 155 -8.03 18.27 -11.35
CA ASN A 155 -8.13 17.21 -12.36
C ASN A 155 -7.55 15.87 -11.86
N PRO A 156 -8.39 14.89 -11.47
CA PRO A 156 -7.93 13.61 -10.92
C PRO A 156 -7.22 12.71 -11.93
N THR A 157 -7.23 13.05 -13.23
CA THR A 157 -6.66 12.20 -14.29
C THR A 157 -5.21 12.55 -14.65
N VAL A 158 -4.70 13.67 -14.15
CA VAL A 158 -3.31 14.13 -14.31
C VAL A 158 -2.74 14.57 -12.98
N LYS A 159 -1.43 14.71 -12.87
CA LYS A 159 -0.81 15.42 -11.74
C LYS A 159 -1.09 16.90 -11.95
N ASP A 160 -2.13 17.40 -11.29
CA ASP A 160 -2.71 18.72 -11.57
C ASP A 160 -1.96 19.89 -10.93
N GLY A 161 -1.04 19.58 -10.02
CA GLY A 161 -0.31 20.60 -9.27
C GLY A 161 -1.19 21.42 -8.30
N ARG A 162 -2.45 21.03 -8.10
CA ARG A 162 -3.32 21.65 -7.10
C ARG A 162 -2.84 21.24 -5.71
N THR A 163 -2.03 22.12 -5.14
CA THR A 163 -1.23 21.88 -3.93
C THR A 163 -1.79 22.62 -2.73
N THR A 164 -1.29 22.29 -1.55
CA THR A 164 -1.29 23.19 -0.39
C THR A 164 0.01 23.97 -0.33
N LYS A 165 0.05 25.07 0.43
CA LYS A 165 1.28 25.84 0.69
C LYS A 165 1.39 26.28 2.13
N GLY A 166 2.55 25.98 2.72
CA GLY A 166 2.94 26.45 4.05
C GLY A 166 2.60 25.50 5.18
N LEU A 167 2.22 24.27 4.88
CA LEU A 167 2.08 23.20 5.86
C LEU A 167 3.45 22.53 6.13
N ALA A 168 3.57 21.84 7.25
CA ALA A 168 4.77 21.03 7.54
C ALA A 168 5.03 19.98 6.44
N ILE A 169 3.96 19.42 5.88
CA ILE A 169 3.97 18.53 4.70
C ILE A 169 2.88 19.05 3.77
N ASP A 170 3.29 19.70 2.68
CA ASP A 170 2.35 20.11 1.64
C ASP A 170 1.84 18.89 0.85
N LYS A 171 0.57 18.94 0.44
CA LYS A 171 0.00 17.97 -0.52
C LYS A 171 0.26 18.49 -1.92
N THR A 172 1.01 17.75 -2.75
CA THR A 172 1.52 18.27 -4.03
C THR A 172 0.53 18.24 -5.18
N ASN A 173 -0.45 17.34 -5.17
CA ASN A 173 -1.51 17.26 -6.18
C ASN A 173 -2.85 16.96 -5.53
N TRP A 174 -3.92 17.25 -6.24
CA TRP A 174 -5.32 16.91 -5.91
C TRP A 174 -5.77 17.45 -4.55
N ALA A 175 -5.22 18.56 -4.11
CA ALA A 175 -5.63 19.18 -2.85
C ALA A 175 -7.03 19.77 -2.98
N MET A 176 -8.01 19.14 -2.33
CA MET A 176 -9.38 19.64 -2.22
C MET A 176 -9.67 20.01 -0.77
N PRO A 177 -10.25 21.19 -0.51
CA PRO A 177 -10.65 21.54 0.85
C PRO A 177 -11.83 20.68 1.29
N LEU A 178 -11.85 20.30 2.55
CA LEU A 178 -12.94 19.55 3.19
C LEU A 178 -14.03 20.51 3.64
N GLU A 179 -15.02 20.80 2.77
CA GLU A 179 -16.03 21.82 2.97
C GLU A 179 -17.47 21.36 2.66
N LYS A 180 -17.63 20.20 2.01
CA LYS A 180 -18.95 19.72 1.58
C LYS A 180 -19.35 18.43 2.31
N PRO A 181 -20.26 18.52 3.29
CA PRO A 181 -20.79 17.34 3.96
C PRO A 181 -21.70 16.51 3.02
N PRO A 182 -22.00 15.24 3.41
CA PRO A 182 -21.44 14.55 4.56
C PRO A 182 -19.97 14.22 4.36
N TYR A 183 -19.20 14.26 5.47
CA TYR A 183 -17.81 13.83 5.51
C TYR A 183 -17.72 12.35 5.79
N GLU A 184 -16.70 11.69 5.23
CA GLU A 184 -16.43 10.27 5.43
C GLU A 184 -15.02 10.06 5.94
N ALA A 185 -14.86 9.25 6.98
CA ALA A 185 -13.56 8.84 7.49
C ALA A 185 -13.45 7.30 7.47
N TYR A 186 -12.31 6.81 7.00
CA TYR A 186 -12.01 5.38 6.90
C TYR A 186 -10.77 5.06 7.73
N CYS A 187 -10.92 4.22 8.75
CA CYS A 187 -9.79 3.79 9.57
C CYS A 187 -8.97 2.73 8.82
N THR A 188 -7.67 2.95 8.74
CA THR A 188 -6.74 2.10 8.00
C THR A 188 -5.53 1.74 8.82
N THR A 189 -5.04 0.51 8.66
CA THR A 189 -3.79 0.01 9.21
C THR A 189 -2.86 -0.45 8.09
N CYS A 190 -1.81 -1.19 8.41
CA CYS A 190 -0.90 -1.77 7.43
C CYS A 190 -1.34 -3.18 7.02
N GLY A 191 -1.45 -3.42 5.71
CA GLY A 191 -1.59 -4.75 5.13
C GLY A 191 -0.37 -5.12 4.29
N VAL A 192 0.09 -6.37 4.39
CA VAL A 192 1.18 -6.91 3.57
C VAL A 192 0.59 -7.71 2.42
N THR A 193 0.96 -7.36 1.18
CA THR A 193 0.44 -8.03 -0.02
C THR A 193 1.52 -8.73 -0.85
N PHE A 194 2.80 -8.41 -0.65
CA PHE A 194 3.92 -9.00 -1.38
C PHE A 194 5.23 -8.76 -0.59
N THR A 195 6.04 -9.79 -0.39
CA THR A 195 7.33 -9.69 0.30
C THR A 195 8.47 -9.42 -0.68
N PHE A 196 9.54 -8.71 -0.26
CA PHE A 196 10.66 -8.35 -1.12
C PHE A 196 11.89 -9.24 -0.95
N GLY A 197 12.02 -9.89 0.19
CA GLY A 197 13.02 -10.92 0.41
C GLY A 197 12.62 -12.25 -0.23
N GLY A 198 13.61 -13.05 -0.61
CA GLY A 198 13.39 -14.36 -1.21
C GLY A 198 14.70 -15.05 -1.54
N VAL A 199 14.69 -15.97 -2.49
CA VAL A 199 15.89 -16.65 -2.97
C VAL A 199 16.48 -15.92 -4.17
N ARG A 200 17.81 -16.01 -4.32
CA ARG A 200 18.50 -15.46 -5.48
C ARG A 200 18.39 -16.42 -6.68
N ILE A 201 18.10 -15.86 -7.85
CA ILE A 201 18.13 -16.58 -9.12
C ILE A 201 19.10 -15.93 -10.10
N ASP A 202 19.51 -16.70 -11.11
CA ASP A 202 20.18 -16.18 -12.31
C ASP A 202 19.16 -15.78 -13.41
N ASN A 203 19.68 -15.37 -14.57
CA ASN A 203 18.84 -14.94 -15.69
C ASN A 203 18.04 -16.07 -16.36
N ASP A 204 18.35 -17.32 -16.04
CA ASP A 204 17.62 -18.52 -16.52
C ASP A 204 16.59 -19.02 -15.48
N GLY A 205 16.42 -18.31 -14.36
CA GLY A 205 15.51 -18.69 -13.28
C GLY A 205 16.03 -19.78 -12.37
N ARG A 206 17.31 -20.16 -12.46
CA ARG A 206 17.94 -21.17 -11.61
C ARG A 206 18.31 -20.57 -10.25
N VAL A 207 17.97 -21.27 -9.17
CA VAL A 207 18.31 -20.81 -7.81
C VAL A 207 19.81 -20.97 -7.56
N LEU A 208 20.40 -19.94 -6.93
CA LEU A 208 21.81 -19.92 -6.55
C LEU A 208 21.99 -20.31 -5.08
N ASP A 209 23.08 -21.01 -4.78
CA ASP A 209 23.55 -21.25 -3.42
C ASP A 209 24.36 -20.06 -2.87
N THR A 210 24.78 -20.13 -1.61
CA THR A 210 25.58 -19.09 -0.95
C THR A 210 26.97 -18.87 -1.56
N ALA A 211 27.46 -19.82 -2.37
CA ALA A 211 28.69 -19.69 -3.16
C ALA A 211 28.42 -19.15 -4.59
N GLN A 212 27.17 -18.70 -4.87
CA GLN A 212 26.70 -18.20 -6.16
C GLN A 212 26.72 -19.25 -7.29
N LYS A 213 26.69 -20.53 -6.96
CA LYS A 213 26.56 -21.63 -7.91
C LYS A 213 25.09 -22.03 -8.02
N THR A 214 24.68 -22.51 -9.18
CA THR A 214 23.31 -23.00 -9.39
C THR A 214 23.08 -24.29 -8.62
N ILE A 215 21.95 -24.37 -7.90
CA ILE A 215 21.47 -25.63 -7.31
C ILE A 215 20.82 -26.44 -8.42
N ALA A 216 21.35 -27.61 -8.68
CA ALA A 216 20.91 -28.46 -9.80
C ALA A 216 19.41 -28.82 -9.67
N GLY A 217 18.64 -28.57 -10.74
CA GLY A 217 17.21 -28.89 -10.79
C GLY A 217 16.29 -27.98 -10.01
N LEU A 218 16.80 -26.90 -9.34
CA LEU A 218 15.98 -25.97 -8.59
C LEU A 218 15.81 -24.67 -9.36
N TYR A 219 14.56 -24.27 -9.56
CA TYR A 219 14.15 -23.03 -10.23
C TYR A 219 13.15 -22.27 -9.35
N ALA A 220 13.12 -20.94 -9.49
CA ALA A 220 12.16 -20.10 -8.77
C ALA A 220 11.66 -18.94 -9.62
N ALA A 221 10.42 -18.52 -9.35
CA ALA A 221 9.79 -17.35 -9.98
C ALA A 221 8.72 -16.75 -9.05
N GLY A 222 8.32 -15.50 -9.33
CA GLY A 222 7.28 -14.81 -8.56
C GLY A 222 7.78 -14.28 -7.22
N GLU A 223 6.90 -14.18 -6.25
CA GLU A 223 7.19 -13.60 -4.92
C GLU A 223 8.32 -14.31 -4.17
N LEU A 224 8.54 -15.59 -4.46
CA LEU A 224 9.63 -16.38 -3.90
C LEU A 224 11.02 -15.82 -4.25
N VAL A 225 11.14 -15.05 -5.33
CA VAL A 225 12.41 -14.46 -5.80
C VAL A 225 12.65 -13.12 -5.16
N GLY A 226 13.75 -13.01 -4.41
CA GLY A 226 14.20 -11.77 -3.79
C GLY A 226 14.99 -10.85 -4.74
N GLY A 227 15.03 -9.54 -4.40
CA GLY A 227 15.90 -8.56 -5.06
C GLY A 227 15.33 -7.83 -6.26
N LEU A 228 14.11 -8.12 -6.68
CA LEU A 228 13.42 -7.35 -7.73
C LEU A 228 12.84 -6.04 -7.19
N PHE A 229 12.37 -6.04 -5.96
CA PHE A 229 11.82 -4.88 -5.26
C PHE A 229 12.62 -4.63 -3.99
N TYR A 230 12.72 -3.37 -3.59
CA TYR A 230 13.52 -3.02 -2.40
C TYR A 230 12.80 -2.05 -1.46
N HIS A 231 12.40 -0.86 -1.94
CA HIS A 231 11.70 0.17 -1.16
C HIS A 231 10.28 0.43 -1.63
N ASN A 232 9.99 0.11 -2.88
CA ASN A 232 8.72 0.38 -3.51
C ASN A 232 8.38 -0.72 -4.51
N TYR A 233 7.13 -0.73 -4.98
CA TYR A 233 6.57 -1.74 -5.86
C TYR A 233 5.58 -1.05 -6.81
N PRO A 234 5.94 -0.80 -8.08
CA PRO A 234 5.00 -0.24 -9.06
C PRO A 234 3.85 -1.22 -9.34
N GLY A 235 2.64 -0.70 -9.47
CA GLY A 235 1.43 -1.50 -9.65
C GLY A 235 1.52 -2.47 -10.83
N GLY A 236 1.18 -3.73 -10.59
CA GLY A 236 1.18 -4.81 -11.58
C GLY A 236 2.52 -5.52 -11.79
N THR A 237 3.62 -4.99 -11.28
CA THR A 237 4.96 -5.53 -11.55
C THR A 237 5.20 -6.91 -10.92
N GLY A 238 4.55 -7.25 -9.80
CA GLY A 238 4.64 -8.60 -9.21
C GLY A 238 4.06 -9.67 -10.10
N LEU A 239 2.88 -9.44 -10.68
CA LEU A 239 2.27 -10.37 -11.65
C LEU A 239 3.14 -10.52 -12.91
N VAL A 240 3.67 -9.41 -13.42
CA VAL A 240 4.54 -9.42 -14.60
C VAL A 240 5.83 -10.17 -14.30
N SER A 241 6.50 -9.92 -13.18
CA SER A 241 7.72 -10.63 -12.80
C SER A 241 7.48 -12.13 -12.65
N GLY A 242 6.38 -12.53 -12.01
CA GLY A 242 5.97 -13.93 -11.89
C GLY A 242 5.75 -14.60 -13.25
N SER A 243 5.09 -13.92 -14.18
CA SER A 243 4.83 -14.42 -15.53
C SER A 243 6.11 -14.55 -16.36
N VAL A 244 6.97 -13.51 -16.35
CA VAL A 244 8.21 -13.48 -17.14
C VAL A 244 9.20 -14.54 -16.62
N PHE A 245 9.52 -14.49 -15.33
CA PHE A 245 10.47 -15.45 -14.75
C PHE A 245 9.90 -16.87 -14.66
N GLY A 246 8.58 -17.04 -14.51
CA GLY A 246 7.93 -18.35 -14.60
C GLY A 246 8.10 -18.98 -15.97
N LYS A 247 7.92 -18.20 -17.05
CA LYS A 247 8.19 -18.67 -18.42
C LYS A 247 9.67 -19.01 -18.63
N ILE A 248 10.59 -18.16 -18.15
CA ILE A 248 12.04 -18.39 -18.26
C ILE A 248 12.44 -19.66 -17.51
N ALA A 249 12.07 -19.77 -16.24
CA ALA A 249 12.39 -20.91 -15.39
C ALA A 249 11.83 -22.24 -15.95
N GLY A 250 10.56 -22.24 -16.37
CA GLY A 250 9.92 -23.40 -16.97
C GLY A 250 10.60 -23.84 -18.28
N THR A 251 10.98 -22.86 -19.13
CA THR A 251 11.72 -23.15 -20.38
C THR A 251 13.11 -23.73 -20.09
N SER A 252 13.82 -23.20 -19.10
CA SER A 252 15.15 -23.68 -18.69
C SER A 252 15.08 -25.07 -18.10
N ALA A 253 14.10 -25.35 -17.25
CA ALA A 253 13.86 -26.67 -16.67
C ALA A 253 13.56 -27.72 -17.78
N GLY A 254 12.67 -27.41 -18.73
CA GLY A 254 12.35 -28.29 -19.85
C GLY A 254 13.54 -28.62 -20.73
N LYS A 255 14.42 -27.65 -21.00
CA LYS A 255 15.68 -27.88 -21.75
C LYS A 255 16.67 -28.75 -21.00
N GLN A 256 16.70 -28.70 -19.68
CA GLN A 256 17.57 -29.53 -18.86
C GLN A 256 17.13 -30.98 -18.91
N VAL A 257 15.84 -31.28 -18.81
CA VAL A 257 15.29 -32.65 -18.91
C VAL A 257 15.54 -33.23 -20.30
N GLY A 258 15.27 -32.46 -21.37
CA GLY A 258 15.48 -32.96 -22.76
C GLY A 258 16.96 -33.19 -23.17
N ARG A 259 17.94 -32.76 -22.37
CA ARG A 259 19.36 -33.08 -22.57
C ARG A 259 19.78 -34.37 -21.87
N ASN A 260 18.95 -34.88 -20.95
CA ASN A 260 19.21 -36.08 -20.18
C ASN A 260 18.44 -37.32 -20.72
N THR A 261 17.66 -37.11 -21.79
CA THR A 261 16.97 -38.16 -22.58
C THR A 261 17.63 -38.29 -23.96
#